data_698fd002d3b2bc0e294198b005b07a12
#
_entry.id   698fd002d3b2bc0e294198b005b07a12
#
_cell.length_a   1.000
_cell.length_b   1.000
_cell.length_c   1.000
_cell.angle_alpha   90.00
_cell.angle_beta   90.00
_cell.angle_gamma   90.00
#
_symmetry.space_group_name_H-M   'P 1'
#
loop_
_entity.id
_entity.type
_entity.pdbx_description
1 polymer ?
#
loop_
_entity_poly.entity_id
_entity_poly.type
_entity_poly.pdbx_seq_one_letter_code
_entity_poly.pdbx_strand_id
1 'polypeptide(L)'
;MCALNLAFAFSIGFTIPFMESNSRYNFGFVMIPLLVILNFILINKYDMDSNPAPPIIMDFEKKRPVIEFEGKKFIFSNTSLIIFAIGTPISAYLIYLFFDNQANYWLHEIVVKQTVFFLNLFFNMGATANYAPVGKYFWSFGVPGRPSIFFETFCTGIQAICVFAGIIIFIPHSKDKETSKDIIWRKAKSLIISSAIFYVVNIIRMLIQIDLYHIGYPWDAIHVSISAASSFIAAIIILLLHRWIPEFIISIIYVGTLFKKFRKSKKSKELKEEIEI
;
A
#
# COMPACT_ATOMS: atom_id res chain seq x y z
N MET A 1 -6.49 -14.23 17.57
CA MET A 1 -6.61 -14.42 16.11
C MET A 1 -5.86 -13.37 15.30
N CYS A 2 -5.95 -12.06 15.61
CA CYS A 2 -5.18 -11.00 14.91
C CYS A 2 -3.66 -11.26 14.87
N ALA A 3 -3.05 -11.65 16.02
CA ALA A 3 -1.64 -11.96 16.11
C ALA A 3 -1.21 -13.17 15.27
N LEU A 4 -2.09 -14.17 15.10
CA LEU A 4 -1.83 -15.36 14.29
C LEU A 4 -1.85 -15.05 12.79
N ASN A 5 -2.75 -14.19 12.36
CA ASN A 5 -2.86 -13.76 10.97
C ASN A 5 -1.73 -12.80 10.57
N LEU A 6 -1.27 -11.95 11.50
CA LEU A 6 -0.07 -11.13 11.32
C LEU A 6 1.19 -12.01 11.24
N ALA A 7 1.32 -13.01 12.11
CA ALA A 7 2.42 -13.98 12.07
C ALA A 7 2.40 -14.82 10.78
N PHE A 8 1.22 -15.17 10.26
CA PHE A 8 1.07 -15.89 9.00
C PHE A 8 1.43 -15.04 7.78
N ALA A 9 1.01 -13.77 7.75
CA ALA A 9 1.41 -12.81 6.71
C ALA A 9 2.93 -12.53 6.76
N PHE A 10 3.50 -12.46 7.96
CA PHE A 10 4.94 -12.33 8.17
C PHE A 10 5.69 -13.59 7.73
N SER A 11 5.16 -14.79 8.04
CA SER A 11 5.71 -16.09 7.65
C SER A 11 5.69 -16.29 6.13
N ILE A 12 4.61 -15.90 5.44
CA ILE A 12 4.53 -15.96 3.97
C ILE A 12 5.52 -14.99 3.34
N GLY A 13 5.67 -13.77 3.87
CA GLY A 13 6.70 -12.82 3.44
C GLY A 13 8.12 -13.36 3.63
N PHE A 14 8.34 -14.20 4.65
CA PHE A 14 9.64 -14.82 4.95
C PHE A 14 9.92 -16.11 4.16
N THR A 15 8.88 -16.87 3.75
CA THR A 15 9.03 -18.17 3.07
C THR A 15 9.09 -18.06 1.54
N ILE A 16 8.82 -16.90 0.97
CA ILE A 16 8.94 -16.66 -0.49
C ILE A 16 10.40 -16.44 -0.98
N PRO A 17 11.49 -16.45 -0.15
CA PRO A 17 12.86 -16.31 -0.62
C PRO A 17 13.37 -17.40 -1.58
N PHE A 18 12.59 -18.46 -1.85
CA PHE A 18 13.05 -19.63 -2.61
C PHE A 18 12.64 -19.67 -4.08
N MET A 19 11.98 -18.65 -4.62
CA MET A 19 11.63 -18.54 -6.06
C MET A 19 12.57 -17.58 -6.80
N GLU A 20 12.86 -17.86 -8.07
CA GLU A 20 13.83 -17.13 -8.92
C GLU A 20 13.73 -15.60 -8.91
N SER A 21 14.89 -14.92 -9.01
CA SER A 21 15.13 -13.55 -8.55
C SER A 21 14.26 -12.42 -9.16
N ASN A 22 13.71 -12.56 -10.34
CA ASN A 22 13.00 -11.48 -11.01
C ASN A 22 11.47 -11.41 -10.76
N SER A 23 10.84 -12.53 -10.38
CA SER A 23 9.39 -12.55 -10.09
C SER A 23 9.07 -12.28 -8.61
N ARG A 24 10.07 -12.42 -7.72
CA ARG A 24 9.93 -12.35 -6.26
C ARG A 24 9.52 -10.97 -5.76
N TYR A 25 10.09 -9.92 -6.35
CA TYR A 25 9.87 -8.54 -5.90
C TYR A 25 8.47 -8.01 -6.24
N ASN A 26 7.95 -8.41 -7.41
CA ASN A 26 6.63 -7.98 -7.85
C ASN A 26 5.49 -8.65 -7.09
N PHE A 27 5.67 -9.92 -6.70
CA PHE A 27 4.62 -10.69 -6.04
C PHE A 27 4.41 -10.28 -4.58
N GLY A 28 5.50 -10.08 -3.81
CA GLY A 28 5.42 -9.61 -2.43
C GLY A 28 4.81 -8.21 -2.30
N PHE A 29 5.11 -7.33 -3.26
CA PHE A 29 4.60 -5.97 -3.26
C PHE A 29 3.09 -5.87 -3.48
N VAL A 30 2.53 -6.76 -4.31
CA VAL A 30 1.07 -6.81 -4.56
C VAL A 30 0.36 -7.65 -3.50
N MET A 31 0.98 -8.74 -3.04
CA MET A 31 0.34 -9.70 -2.13
C MET A 31 0.24 -9.21 -0.69
N ILE A 32 1.23 -8.44 -0.17
CA ILE A 32 1.17 -7.95 1.21
C ILE A 32 0.02 -6.96 1.42
N PRO A 33 -0.18 -5.92 0.60
CA PRO A 33 -1.36 -5.07 0.69
C PRO A 33 -2.67 -5.84 0.48
N LEU A 34 -2.70 -6.80 -0.44
CA LEU A 34 -3.87 -7.63 -0.69
C LEU A 34 -4.21 -8.52 0.51
N LEU A 35 -3.20 -9.12 1.15
CA LEU A 35 -3.36 -9.94 2.36
C LEU A 35 -3.79 -9.09 3.57
N VAL A 36 -3.28 -7.85 3.72
CA VAL A 36 -3.72 -6.93 4.76
C VAL A 36 -5.18 -6.54 4.54
N ILE A 37 -5.58 -6.24 3.31
CA ILE A 37 -6.97 -5.94 2.95
C ILE A 37 -7.85 -7.17 3.18
N LEU A 38 -7.40 -8.36 2.78
CA LEU A 38 -8.13 -9.61 2.97
C LEU A 38 -8.28 -9.96 4.46
N ASN A 39 -7.22 -9.80 5.26
CA ASN A 39 -7.27 -9.97 6.71
C ASN A 39 -8.21 -8.95 7.37
N PHE A 40 -8.19 -7.70 6.93
CA PHE A 40 -9.11 -6.68 7.42
C PHE A 40 -10.58 -7.02 7.09
N ILE A 41 -10.86 -7.56 5.91
CA ILE A 41 -12.18 -8.06 5.51
C ILE A 41 -12.59 -9.25 6.37
N LEU A 42 -11.65 -10.15 6.70
CA LEU A 42 -11.89 -11.32 7.54
C LEU A 42 -12.09 -10.94 9.02
N ILE A 43 -11.33 -9.97 9.54
CA ILE A 43 -11.49 -9.44 10.90
C ILE A 43 -12.87 -8.78 11.05
N ASN A 44 -13.28 -7.95 10.10
CA ASN A 44 -14.62 -7.36 10.10
C ASN A 44 -15.74 -8.41 9.98
N LYS A 45 -15.47 -9.54 9.34
CA LYS A 45 -16.44 -10.64 9.31
C LYS A 45 -16.62 -11.29 10.68
N TYR A 46 -15.56 -11.35 11.49
CA TYR A 46 -15.60 -11.98 12.83
C TYR A 46 -16.18 -11.03 13.89
N ASP A 47 -15.84 -9.75 13.82
CA ASP A 47 -16.40 -8.72 14.71
C ASP A 47 -17.90 -8.42 14.43
N MET A 48 -18.34 -8.66 13.19
CA MET A 48 -19.76 -8.52 12.82
C MET A 48 -20.67 -9.61 13.41
N ASP A 49 -20.11 -10.75 13.81
CA ASP A 49 -20.88 -11.80 14.51
C ASP A 49 -21.01 -11.52 16.03
N SER A 50 -20.14 -10.64 16.56
CA SER A 50 -20.10 -10.27 17.99
C SER A 50 -20.62 -8.87 18.30
N ASN A 51 -20.63 -7.94 17.34
CA ASN A 51 -21.20 -6.61 17.47
C ASN A 51 -22.13 -6.34 16.28
N PRO A 52 -23.34 -5.77 16.50
CA PRO A 52 -24.21 -5.41 15.38
C PRO A 52 -23.48 -4.40 14.50
N ALA A 53 -23.35 -4.76 13.22
CA ALA A 53 -22.80 -3.84 12.21
C ALA A 53 -23.53 -2.48 12.30
N PRO A 54 -22.82 -1.36 12.03
CA PRO A 54 -23.48 -0.06 11.98
C PRO A 54 -24.73 -0.16 11.12
N PRO A 55 -25.86 0.45 11.53
CA PRO A 55 -27.15 0.26 10.86
C PRO A 55 -27.02 0.62 9.37
N ILE A 56 -27.24 -0.37 8.52
CA ILE A 56 -27.33 -0.17 7.07
C ILE A 56 -28.73 0.33 6.80
N ILE A 57 -28.90 1.64 6.73
CA ILE A 57 -30.15 2.27 6.35
C ILE A 57 -30.26 2.19 4.84
N MET A 58 -31.33 1.64 4.35
CA MET A 58 -31.64 1.62 2.91
C MET A 58 -32.33 2.92 2.54
N ASP A 59 -31.72 3.71 1.65
CA ASP A 59 -32.43 4.77 0.94
C ASP A 59 -33.40 4.11 -0.04
N PHE A 60 -34.69 4.04 0.36
CA PHE A 60 -35.75 3.39 -0.40
C PHE A 60 -36.04 4.07 -1.75
N GLU A 61 -35.75 5.38 -1.88
CA GLU A 61 -35.91 6.10 -3.15
C GLU A 61 -34.90 5.67 -4.23
N LYS A 62 -33.68 5.24 -3.83
CA LYS A 62 -32.60 4.93 -4.79
C LYS A 62 -32.04 3.50 -4.72
N LYS A 63 -32.59 2.61 -3.89
CA LYS A 63 -32.13 1.20 -3.70
C LYS A 63 -30.62 1.05 -3.39
N ARG A 64 -29.97 2.08 -2.85
CA ARG A 64 -28.53 2.09 -2.54
C ARG A 64 -28.31 1.86 -1.05
N PRO A 65 -27.30 1.06 -0.65
CA PRO A 65 -26.95 0.95 0.75
C PRO A 65 -26.37 2.29 1.25
N VAL A 66 -26.73 2.67 2.47
CA VAL A 66 -26.15 3.79 3.19
C VAL A 66 -25.37 3.21 4.37
N ILE A 67 -24.12 3.59 4.53
CA ILE A 67 -23.32 3.20 5.68
C ILE A 67 -23.21 4.41 6.60
N GLU A 68 -23.64 4.25 7.84
CA GLU A 68 -23.39 5.23 8.89
C GLU A 68 -22.10 4.88 9.64
N PHE A 69 -21.21 5.85 9.74
CA PHE A 69 -19.95 5.73 10.47
C PHE A 69 -19.66 7.05 11.20
N GLU A 70 -19.46 6.99 12.51
CA GLU A 70 -19.26 8.17 13.37
C GLU A 70 -20.32 9.26 13.19
N GLY A 71 -21.59 8.87 13.06
CA GLY A 71 -22.73 9.79 12.87
C GLY A 71 -22.82 10.42 11.48
N LYS A 72 -21.95 10.04 10.54
CA LYS A 72 -21.94 10.53 9.15
C LYS A 72 -22.44 9.44 8.20
N LYS A 73 -23.12 9.87 7.12
CA LYS A 73 -23.66 8.98 6.11
C LYS A 73 -22.75 8.90 4.89
N PHE A 74 -22.45 7.67 4.47
CA PHE A 74 -21.65 7.40 3.29
C PHE A 74 -22.46 6.66 2.24
N ILE A 75 -22.55 7.27 1.06
CA ILE A 75 -23.29 6.75 -0.10
C ILE A 75 -22.38 6.82 -1.32
N PHE A 76 -22.06 5.67 -1.91
CA PHE A 76 -21.17 5.63 -3.08
C PHE A 76 -21.94 5.30 -4.37
N SER A 77 -21.36 5.73 -5.49
CA SER A 77 -21.79 5.33 -6.82
C SER A 77 -21.11 4.03 -7.23
N ASN A 78 -21.82 3.11 -7.87
CA ASN A 78 -21.20 1.90 -8.43
C ASN A 78 -20.08 2.25 -9.43
N THR A 79 -20.31 3.29 -10.24
CA THR A 79 -19.28 3.78 -11.19
C THR A 79 -18.03 4.27 -10.47
N SER A 80 -18.16 5.03 -9.37
CA SER A 80 -16.99 5.50 -8.62
C SER A 80 -16.21 4.36 -7.96
N LEU A 81 -16.89 3.29 -7.54
CA LEU A 81 -16.23 2.10 -7.01
C LEU A 81 -15.46 1.32 -8.09
N ILE A 82 -16.03 1.20 -9.30
CA ILE A 82 -15.33 0.57 -10.44
C ILE A 82 -14.12 1.40 -10.84
N ILE A 83 -14.28 2.72 -10.93
CA ILE A 83 -13.16 3.64 -11.22
C ILE A 83 -12.07 3.53 -10.16
N PHE A 84 -12.43 3.40 -8.88
CA PHE A 84 -11.47 3.18 -7.80
C PHE A 84 -10.72 1.85 -7.98
N ALA A 85 -11.44 0.75 -8.22
CA ALA A 85 -10.86 -0.58 -8.35
C ALA A 85 -9.89 -0.70 -9.53
N ILE A 86 -10.19 -0.05 -10.65
CA ILE A 86 -9.38 -0.10 -11.88
C ILE A 86 -8.36 1.04 -11.92
N GLY A 87 -8.79 2.25 -11.56
CA GLY A 87 -7.95 3.44 -11.64
C GLY A 87 -6.77 3.42 -10.67
N THR A 88 -6.96 2.86 -9.47
CA THR A 88 -5.89 2.76 -8.46
C THR A 88 -4.66 2.00 -8.99
N PRO A 89 -4.74 0.75 -9.43
CA PRO A 89 -3.57 0.02 -9.91
C PRO A 89 -2.99 0.61 -11.20
N ILE A 90 -3.84 1.10 -12.11
CA ILE A 90 -3.37 1.73 -13.36
C ILE A 90 -2.57 2.99 -13.04
N SER A 91 -3.09 3.89 -12.21
CA SER A 91 -2.37 5.12 -11.87
C SER A 91 -1.10 4.87 -11.08
N ALA A 92 -1.12 3.93 -10.13
CA ALA A 92 0.07 3.54 -9.39
C ALA A 92 1.17 3.04 -10.34
N TYR A 93 0.81 2.22 -11.33
CA TYR A 93 1.73 1.72 -12.34
C TYR A 93 2.25 2.84 -13.27
N LEU A 94 1.40 3.74 -13.74
CA LEU A 94 1.81 4.86 -14.58
C LEU A 94 2.75 5.82 -13.86
N ILE A 95 2.48 6.13 -12.58
CA ILE A 95 3.35 6.97 -11.75
C ILE A 95 4.70 6.26 -11.55
N TYR A 96 4.68 4.93 -11.30
CA TYR A 96 5.89 4.14 -11.20
C TYR A 96 6.72 4.20 -12.47
N LEU A 97 6.12 3.98 -13.65
CA LEU A 97 6.81 4.06 -14.94
C LEU A 97 7.42 5.45 -15.19
N PHE A 98 6.76 6.51 -14.74
CA PHE A 98 7.32 7.86 -14.83
C PHE A 98 8.65 7.96 -14.06
N PHE A 99 8.70 7.46 -12.83
CA PHE A 99 9.92 7.51 -12.01
C PHE A 99 10.98 6.48 -12.41
N ASP A 100 10.58 5.40 -13.07
CA ASP A 100 11.50 4.37 -13.59
C ASP A 100 12.13 4.77 -14.94
N ASN A 101 11.69 5.88 -15.51
CA ASN A 101 12.30 6.43 -16.71
C ASN A 101 13.63 7.11 -16.36
N GLN A 102 14.68 6.84 -17.16
CA GLN A 102 16.03 7.39 -16.95
C GLN A 102 16.06 8.92 -16.85
N ALA A 103 15.20 9.62 -17.56
CA ALA A 103 15.08 11.08 -17.48
C ALA A 103 14.69 11.58 -16.06
N ASN A 104 14.13 10.71 -15.24
CA ASN A 104 13.65 11.02 -13.89
C ASN A 104 14.52 10.43 -12.77
N TYR A 105 15.74 9.97 -13.08
CA TYR A 105 16.68 9.42 -12.10
C TYR A 105 17.29 10.48 -11.15
N TRP A 106 16.82 11.74 -11.23
CA TRP A 106 17.10 12.76 -10.21
C TRP A 106 16.64 12.32 -8.80
N LEU A 107 15.59 11.48 -8.72
CA LEU A 107 15.15 10.93 -7.44
C LEU A 107 16.19 9.95 -6.86
N HIS A 108 16.84 9.15 -7.72
CA HIS A 108 17.96 8.27 -7.31
C HIS A 108 19.09 9.09 -6.72
N GLU A 109 19.46 10.18 -7.37
CA GLU A 109 20.50 11.10 -6.89
C GLU A 109 20.18 11.62 -5.49
N ILE A 110 18.97 12.13 -5.28
CA ILE A 110 18.55 12.68 -3.99
C ILE A 110 18.65 11.60 -2.90
N VAL A 111 18.07 10.42 -3.14
CA VAL A 111 18.06 9.34 -2.14
C VAL A 111 19.47 8.85 -1.83
N VAL A 112 20.30 8.63 -2.85
CA VAL A 112 21.67 8.17 -2.65
C VAL A 112 22.51 9.20 -1.89
N LYS A 113 22.49 10.47 -2.30
CA LYS A 113 23.26 11.53 -1.64
C LYS A 113 22.82 11.76 -0.20
N GLN A 114 21.50 11.76 0.07
CA GLN A 114 21.00 11.92 1.43
C GLN A 114 21.35 10.71 2.32
N THR A 115 21.22 9.50 1.79
CA THR A 115 21.62 8.29 2.52
C THR A 115 23.09 8.34 2.88
N VAL A 116 23.97 8.66 1.92
CA VAL A 116 25.41 8.81 2.15
C VAL A 116 25.71 9.89 3.20
N PHE A 117 25.04 11.02 3.11
CA PHE A 117 25.19 12.08 4.11
C PHE A 117 24.88 11.57 5.53
N PHE A 118 23.77 10.87 5.72
CA PHE A 118 23.39 10.33 7.02
C PHE A 118 24.28 9.17 7.48
N LEU A 119 24.75 8.29 6.57
CA LEU A 119 25.72 7.25 6.91
C LEU A 119 27.02 7.85 7.47
N ASN A 120 27.52 8.90 6.84
CA ASN A 120 28.71 9.57 7.30
C ASN A 120 28.49 10.37 8.59
N LEU A 121 27.31 10.99 8.73
CA LEU A 121 26.94 11.76 9.92
C LEU A 121 26.79 10.88 11.17
N PHE A 122 26.09 9.76 11.05
CA PHE A 122 25.74 8.93 12.21
C PHE A 122 26.75 7.82 12.50
N PHE A 123 27.36 7.25 11.46
CA PHE A 123 28.23 6.10 11.58
C PHE A 123 29.71 6.40 11.24
N ASN A 124 30.02 7.64 10.79
CA ASN A 124 31.36 8.03 10.31
C ASN A 124 31.95 7.02 9.33
N MET A 125 31.11 6.47 8.44
CA MET A 125 31.41 5.31 7.61
C MET A 125 32.40 5.61 6.49
N GLY A 126 32.52 6.86 6.01
CA GLY A 126 33.31 7.21 4.82
C GLY A 126 32.61 6.71 3.52
N ALA A 127 31.31 6.51 3.53
CA ALA A 127 30.56 6.11 2.35
C ALA A 127 30.56 7.21 1.27
N THR A 128 30.47 6.80 0.00
CA THR A 128 30.47 7.72 -1.16
C THR A 128 29.27 7.48 -2.06
N ALA A 129 28.77 8.56 -2.68
CA ALA A 129 27.76 8.51 -3.73
C ALA A 129 28.46 8.56 -5.08
N ASN A 130 28.37 7.48 -5.85
CA ASN A 130 29.06 7.37 -7.14
C ASN A 130 28.05 7.47 -8.28
N TYR A 131 28.33 8.35 -9.24
CA TYR A 131 27.56 8.48 -10.48
C TYR A 131 28.33 7.84 -11.61
N ALA A 132 27.75 6.82 -12.23
CA ALA A 132 28.33 6.15 -13.40
C ALA A 132 27.16 5.73 -14.31
N PRO A 133 26.81 6.52 -15.34
CA PRO A 133 25.67 6.25 -16.21
C PRO A 133 25.96 5.10 -17.17
N VAL A 134 26.04 3.87 -16.63
CA VAL A 134 26.27 2.65 -17.40
C VAL A 134 25.04 1.74 -17.28
N GLY A 135 24.39 1.47 -18.39
CA GLY A 135 23.19 0.63 -18.43
C GLY A 135 21.99 1.27 -17.71
N LYS A 136 21.35 0.51 -16.82
CA LYS A 136 20.18 0.96 -16.03
C LYS A 136 20.55 1.51 -14.64
N TYR A 137 21.81 1.43 -14.23
CA TYR A 137 22.27 1.84 -12.91
C TYR A 137 23.11 3.10 -13.01
N PHE A 138 22.55 4.24 -12.71
CA PHE A 138 23.28 5.52 -12.78
C PHE A 138 23.95 5.89 -11.46
N TRP A 139 23.43 5.38 -10.33
CA TRP A 139 23.92 5.69 -9.01
C TRP A 139 24.27 4.43 -8.24
N SER A 140 25.29 4.53 -7.40
CA SER A 140 25.69 3.46 -6.48
C SER A 140 26.24 4.01 -5.18
N PHE A 141 26.20 3.18 -4.14
CA PHE A 141 26.87 3.44 -2.87
C PHE A 141 28.25 2.82 -2.89
N GLY A 142 29.29 3.63 -2.70
CA GLY A 142 30.62 3.14 -2.36
C GLY A 142 30.69 2.93 -0.85
N VAL A 143 30.89 1.67 -0.43
CA VAL A 143 31.02 1.27 0.97
C VAL A 143 32.44 0.83 1.21
N PRO A 144 33.19 1.45 2.15
CA PRO A 144 34.59 1.10 2.40
C PRO A 144 34.80 -0.39 2.71
N GLY A 145 35.75 -1.03 2.04
CA GLY A 145 36.04 -2.45 2.22
C GLY A 145 35.02 -3.42 1.64
N ARG A 146 34.02 -2.93 0.89
CA ARG A 146 32.96 -3.74 0.28
C ARG A 146 32.74 -3.40 -1.20
N PRO A 147 32.21 -4.32 -2.02
CA PRO A 147 31.76 -4.00 -3.36
C PRO A 147 30.68 -2.91 -3.34
N SER A 148 30.66 -2.06 -4.38
CA SER A 148 29.66 -1.01 -4.52
C SER A 148 28.26 -1.61 -4.68
N ILE A 149 27.28 -0.97 -4.06
CA ILE A 149 25.87 -1.35 -4.17
C ILE A 149 25.22 -0.48 -5.24
N PHE A 150 24.75 -1.09 -6.31
CA PHE A 150 24.02 -0.40 -7.36
C PHE A 150 22.60 -0.06 -6.90
N PHE A 151 22.15 1.16 -7.26
CA PHE A 151 20.90 1.69 -6.81
C PHE A 151 19.84 1.61 -7.90
N GLU A 152 18.69 1.02 -7.57
CA GLU A 152 17.53 0.86 -8.48
C GLU A 152 16.34 1.69 -8.00
N THR A 153 15.38 1.91 -8.90
CA THR A 153 14.11 2.59 -8.59
C THR A 153 13.38 1.93 -7.41
N PHE A 154 13.48 0.60 -7.28
CA PHE A 154 12.93 -0.13 -6.13
C PHE A 154 13.51 0.29 -4.78
N CYS A 155 14.74 0.77 -4.75
CA CYS A 155 15.39 1.21 -3.52
C CYS A 155 14.98 2.63 -3.10
N THR A 156 14.29 3.39 -3.96
CA THR A 156 13.80 4.74 -3.62
C THR A 156 12.59 4.74 -2.70
N GLY A 157 11.90 3.61 -2.54
CA GLY A 157 10.62 3.53 -1.83
C GLY A 157 9.43 4.10 -2.61
N ILE A 158 9.65 4.52 -3.87
CA ILE A 158 8.63 5.15 -4.71
C ILE A 158 7.41 4.25 -4.95
N GLN A 159 7.58 2.91 -4.92
CA GLN A 159 6.48 1.97 -5.13
C GLN A 159 5.35 2.18 -4.13
N ALA A 160 5.69 2.30 -2.84
CA ALA A 160 4.68 2.55 -1.81
C ALA A 160 3.99 3.90 -2.01
N ILE A 161 4.77 4.93 -2.37
CA ILE A 161 4.24 6.27 -2.68
C ILE A 161 3.30 6.21 -3.89
N CYS A 162 3.63 5.44 -4.94
CA CYS A 162 2.77 5.24 -6.10
C CYS A 162 1.44 4.57 -5.71
N VAL A 163 1.48 3.56 -4.84
CA VAL A 163 0.28 2.90 -4.32
C VAL A 163 -0.55 3.87 -3.49
N PHE A 164 0.07 4.65 -2.59
CA PHE A 164 -0.64 5.67 -1.82
C PHE A 164 -1.30 6.70 -2.73
N ALA A 165 -0.56 7.20 -3.73
CA ALA A 165 -1.09 8.15 -4.70
C ALA A 165 -2.28 7.56 -5.46
N GLY A 166 -2.15 6.33 -5.99
CA GLY A 166 -3.22 5.64 -6.70
C GLY A 166 -4.47 5.48 -5.84
N ILE A 167 -4.32 5.00 -4.60
CA ILE A 167 -5.44 4.87 -3.65
C ILE A 167 -6.08 6.23 -3.40
N ILE A 168 -5.32 7.22 -2.99
CA ILE A 168 -5.83 8.52 -2.55
C ILE A 168 -6.52 9.28 -3.69
N ILE A 169 -5.96 9.23 -4.91
CA ILE A 169 -6.54 9.91 -6.07
C ILE A 169 -7.91 9.33 -6.39
N PHE A 170 -8.02 7.99 -6.42
CA PHE A 170 -9.23 7.29 -6.89
C PHE A 170 -10.21 6.90 -5.80
N ILE A 171 -9.90 7.13 -4.50
CA ILE A 171 -10.88 6.90 -3.42
C ILE A 171 -12.22 7.55 -3.79
N PRO A 172 -13.34 6.79 -3.77
CA PRO A 172 -14.65 7.30 -4.16
C PRO A 172 -15.12 8.38 -3.20
N HIS A 173 -15.73 9.43 -3.75
CA HIS A 173 -16.37 10.46 -2.95
C HIS A 173 -17.76 10.01 -2.53
N SER A 174 -18.11 10.25 -1.27
CA SER A 174 -19.49 10.11 -0.82
C SER A 174 -20.38 11.13 -1.53
N LYS A 175 -21.62 10.74 -1.83
CA LYS A 175 -22.62 11.66 -2.39
C LYS A 175 -23.27 12.57 -1.34
N ASP A 176 -23.09 12.25 -0.08
CA ASP A 176 -23.55 13.09 1.01
C ASP A 176 -22.70 14.34 1.15
N LYS A 177 -23.36 15.50 1.30
CA LYS A 177 -22.70 16.82 1.32
C LYS A 177 -21.77 17.00 2.51
N GLU A 178 -22.14 16.45 3.68
CA GLU A 178 -21.32 16.58 4.89
C GLU A 178 -20.04 15.78 4.79
N THR A 179 -20.11 14.56 4.26
CA THR A 179 -18.95 13.68 4.12
C THR A 179 -18.05 14.05 2.93
N SER A 180 -18.62 14.68 1.90
CA SER A 180 -17.85 15.14 0.74
C SER A 180 -17.15 16.48 0.95
N LYS A 181 -17.50 17.20 2.04
CA LYS A 181 -16.87 18.48 2.36
C LYS A 181 -15.36 18.30 2.54
N ASP A 182 -14.59 19.20 1.93
CA ASP A 182 -13.12 19.24 2.04
C ASP A 182 -12.37 17.97 1.61
N ILE A 183 -13.02 17.07 0.85
CA ILE A 183 -12.42 15.79 0.45
C ILE A 183 -11.10 15.97 -0.33
N ILE A 184 -11.00 16.99 -1.18
CA ILE A 184 -9.79 17.28 -1.96
C ILE A 184 -8.64 17.67 -1.04
N TRP A 185 -8.91 18.54 -0.05
CA TRP A 185 -7.90 18.94 0.93
C TRP A 185 -7.46 17.78 1.82
N ARG A 186 -8.41 16.93 2.28
CA ARG A 186 -8.10 15.71 3.04
C ARG A 186 -7.24 14.74 2.22
N LYS A 187 -7.53 14.56 0.93
CA LYS A 187 -6.73 13.76 0.00
C LYS A 187 -5.33 14.33 -0.17
N ALA A 188 -5.20 15.62 -0.45
CA ALA A 188 -3.90 16.27 -0.61
C ALA A 188 -3.04 16.15 0.65
N LYS A 189 -3.62 16.47 1.82
CA LYS A 189 -2.94 16.33 3.11
C LYS A 189 -2.49 14.88 3.37
N SER A 190 -3.36 13.91 3.12
CA SER A 190 -3.05 12.49 3.32
C SER A 190 -1.94 12.02 2.40
N LEU A 191 -1.94 12.45 1.13
CA LEU A 191 -0.89 12.11 0.18
C LEU A 191 0.46 12.67 0.60
N ILE A 192 0.51 13.95 0.96
CA ILE A 192 1.76 14.60 1.39
C ILE A 192 2.32 13.92 2.64
N ILE A 193 1.47 13.72 3.66
CA ILE A 193 1.93 13.17 4.94
C ILE A 193 2.35 11.71 4.78
N SER A 194 1.56 10.87 4.11
CA SER A 194 1.92 9.45 3.90
C SER A 194 3.19 9.29 3.08
N SER A 195 3.36 10.11 2.03
CA SER A 195 4.57 10.10 1.20
C SER A 195 5.80 10.54 2.00
N ALA A 196 5.68 11.60 2.80
CA ALA A 196 6.77 12.09 3.64
C ALA A 196 7.18 11.05 4.70
N ILE A 197 6.20 10.46 5.40
CA ILE A 197 6.49 9.42 6.39
C ILE A 197 7.19 8.23 5.72
N PHE A 198 6.68 7.75 4.59
CA PHE A 198 7.28 6.61 3.93
C PHE A 198 8.66 6.91 3.35
N TYR A 199 8.88 8.13 2.88
CA TYR A 199 10.20 8.58 2.45
C TYR A 199 11.24 8.51 3.58
N VAL A 200 10.88 9.01 4.77
CA VAL A 200 11.73 8.90 5.97
C VAL A 200 12.00 7.45 6.34
N VAL A 201 10.94 6.61 6.36
CA VAL A 201 11.08 5.16 6.61
C VAL A 201 12.02 4.52 5.60
N ASN A 202 11.96 4.91 4.32
CA ASN A 202 12.85 4.40 3.30
C ASN A 202 14.31 4.79 3.53
N ILE A 203 14.59 6.05 3.91
CA ILE A 203 15.95 6.49 4.25
C ILE A 203 16.48 5.68 5.45
N ILE A 204 15.69 5.53 6.51
CA ILE A 204 16.09 4.72 7.68
C ILE A 204 16.38 3.27 7.26
N ARG A 205 15.54 2.70 6.40
CA ARG A 205 15.74 1.37 5.82
C ARG A 205 17.11 1.26 5.14
N MET A 206 17.44 2.23 4.27
CA MET A 206 18.70 2.23 3.55
C MET A 206 19.90 2.38 4.48
N LEU A 207 19.80 3.22 5.51
CA LEU A 207 20.83 3.37 6.53
C LEU A 207 21.13 2.04 7.22
N ILE A 208 20.10 1.35 7.71
CA ILE A 208 20.24 0.05 8.39
C ILE A 208 20.83 -1.00 7.44
N GLN A 209 20.35 -1.06 6.18
CA GLN A 209 20.82 -2.03 5.21
C GLN A 209 22.30 -1.87 4.89
N ILE A 210 22.74 -0.63 4.65
CA ILE A 210 24.12 -0.35 4.27
C ILE A 210 25.07 -0.49 5.47
N ASP A 211 24.63 -0.11 6.67
CA ASP A 211 25.43 -0.30 7.88
C ASP A 211 25.63 -1.79 8.18
N LEU A 212 24.58 -2.61 8.13
CA LEU A 212 24.69 -4.07 8.28
C LEU A 212 25.60 -4.69 7.21
N TYR A 213 25.52 -4.21 5.98
CA TYR A 213 26.40 -4.65 4.90
C TYR A 213 27.87 -4.27 5.18
N HIS A 214 28.11 -3.08 5.66
CA HIS A 214 29.46 -2.61 6.04
C HIS A 214 30.09 -3.50 7.10
N ILE A 215 29.35 -3.87 8.16
CA ILE A 215 29.87 -4.72 9.25
C ILE A 215 29.93 -6.21 8.89
N GLY A 216 29.53 -6.62 7.69
CA GLY A 216 29.83 -7.95 7.17
C GLY A 216 28.67 -8.85 6.81
N TYR A 217 27.44 -8.45 7.02
CA TYR A 217 26.29 -9.29 6.65
C TYR A 217 26.12 -9.37 5.11
N PRO A 218 25.65 -10.51 4.57
CA PRO A 218 25.39 -10.65 3.14
C PRO A 218 24.27 -9.72 2.67
N TRP A 219 24.50 -8.99 1.58
CA TRP A 219 23.54 -8.02 1.05
C TRP A 219 22.15 -8.61 0.79
N ASP A 220 22.08 -9.78 0.13
CA ASP A 220 20.81 -10.39 -0.25
C ASP A 220 19.93 -10.73 0.97
N ALA A 221 20.52 -11.27 2.03
CA ALA A 221 19.80 -11.61 3.26
C ALA A 221 19.23 -10.36 3.95
N ILE A 222 20.04 -9.29 4.04
CA ILE A 222 19.65 -8.02 4.65
C ILE A 222 18.58 -7.35 3.81
N HIS A 223 18.81 -7.26 2.50
CA HIS A 223 17.91 -6.56 1.57
C HIS A 223 16.49 -7.14 1.58
N VAL A 224 16.37 -8.46 1.53
CA VAL A 224 15.07 -9.15 1.56
C VAL A 224 14.36 -8.93 2.89
N SER A 225 15.04 -9.17 4.01
CA SER A 225 14.45 -9.10 5.34
C SER A 225 13.96 -7.69 5.70
N ILE A 226 14.79 -6.68 5.45
CA ILE A 226 14.45 -5.30 5.79
C ILE A 226 13.44 -4.71 4.80
N SER A 227 13.45 -5.15 3.52
CA SER A 227 12.43 -4.76 2.55
C SER A 227 11.06 -5.29 2.93
N ALA A 228 10.98 -6.53 3.43
CA ALA A 228 9.73 -7.09 3.95
C ALA A 228 9.19 -6.28 5.15
N ALA A 229 10.06 -5.91 6.11
CA ALA A 229 9.68 -5.07 7.24
C ALA A 229 9.15 -3.69 6.79
N SER A 230 9.79 -3.07 5.78
CA SER A 230 9.33 -1.80 5.22
C SER A 230 7.96 -1.90 4.54
N SER A 231 7.68 -3.01 3.87
CA SER A 231 6.36 -3.27 3.28
C SER A 231 5.28 -3.40 4.35
N PHE A 232 5.60 -3.99 5.50
CA PHE A 232 4.69 -4.05 6.64
C PHE A 232 4.39 -2.64 7.20
N ILE A 233 5.40 -1.78 7.33
CA ILE A 233 5.21 -0.38 7.74
C ILE A 233 4.32 0.36 6.72
N ALA A 234 4.52 0.14 5.42
CA ALA A 234 3.67 0.72 4.39
C ALA A 234 2.20 0.30 4.55
N ALA A 235 1.95 -0.97 4.86
CA ALA A 235 0.60 -1.46 5.13
C ALA A 235 -0.04 -0.79 6.37
N ILE A 236 0.73 -0.57 7.44
CA ILE A 236 0.26 0.19 8.61
C ILE A 236 -0.09 1.62 8.22
N ILE A 237 0.72 2.30 7.41
CA ILE A 237 0.44 3.66 6.93
C ILE A 237 -0.87 3.69 6.14
N ILE A 238 -1.12 2.71 5.27
CA ILE A 238 -2.38 2.59 4.52
C ILE A 238 -3.57 2.46 5.48
N LEU A 239 -3.45 1.67 6.54
CA LEU A 239 -4.51 1.55 7.55
C LEU A 239 -4.72 2.87 8.32
N LEU A 240 -3.66 3.58 8.64
CA LEU A 240 -3.74 4.88 9.32
C LEU A 240 -4.38 5.97 8.43
N LEU A 241 -4.33 5.83 7.10
CA LEU A 241 -5.04 6.71 6.17
C LEU A 241 -6.54 6.77 6.46
N HIS A 242 -7.12 5.71 7.04
CA HIS A 242 -8.53 5.69 7.43
C HIS A 242 -8.91 6.85 8.37
N ARG A 243 -7.98 7.29 9.23
CA ARG A 243 -8.27 8.41 10.13
C ARG A 243 -8.50 9.74 9.40
N TRP A 244 -7.89 9.92 8.25
CA TRP A 244 -8.02 11.16 7.46
C TRP A 244 -9.00 11.02 6.31
N ILE A 245 -9.10 9.81 5.75
CA ILE A 245 -9.97 9.50 4.62
C ILE A 245 -10.73 8.21 4.96
N PRO A 246 -11.78 8.28 5.81
CA PRO A 246 -12.58 7.11 6.18
C PRO A 246 -13.26 6.46 4.97
N GLU A 247 -13.49 7.21 3.90
CA GLU A 247 -14.05 6.71 2.64
C GLU A 247 -13.26 5.52 2.07
N PHE A 248 -11.98 5.40 2.36
CA PHE A 248 -11.16 4.27 1.90
C PHE A 248 -11.70 2.93 2.44
N ILE A 249 -11.76 2.79 3.75
CA ILE A 249 -12.25 1.55 4.38
C ILE A 249 -13.74 1.38 4.18
N ILE A 250 -14.51 2.45 4.30
CA ILE A 250 -15.96 2.41 4.12
C ILE A 250 -16.33 1.99 2.70
N SER A 251 -15.57 2.40 1.67
CA SER A 251 -15.81 1.94 0.30
C SER A 251 -15.58 0.44 0.14
N ILE A 252 -14.59 -0.13 0.82
CA ILE A 252 -14.32 -1.58 0.81
C ILE A 252 -15.48 -2.35 1.48
N ILE A 253 -15.92 -1.86 2.65
CA ILE A 253 -17.09 -2.44 3.36
C ILE A 253 -18.32 -2.36 2.47
N TYR A 254 -18.54 -1.23 1.79
CA TYR A 254 -19.64 -1.03 0.89
C TYR A 254 -19.65 -2.05 -0.27
N VAL A 255 -18.51 -2.29 -0.89
CA VAL A 255 -18.36 -3.32 -1.92
C VAL A 255 -18.70 -4.70 -1.35
N GLY A 256 -18.21 -5.04 -0.15
CA GLY A 256 -18.55 -6.29 0.53
C GLY A 256 -20.06 -6.47 0.74
N THR A 257 -20.77 -5.40 1.11
CA THR A 257 -22.23 -5.43 1.29
C THR A 257 -22.97 -5.63 -0.03
N LEU A 258 -22.51 -5.02 -1.11
CA LEU A 258 -23.05 -5.23 -2.45
C LEU A 258 -22.93 -6.69 -2.89
N PHE A 259 -21.77 -7.31 -2.72
CA PHE A 259 -21.56 -8.73 -3.05
C PHE A 259 -22.48 -9.66 -2.26
N LYS A 260 -22.64 -9.43 -0.95
CA LYS A 260 -23.59 -10.20 -0.12
C LYS A 260 -25.02 -10.10 -0.65
N LYS A 261 -25.45 -8.91 -1.09
CA LYS A 261 -26.77 -8.66 -1.63
C LYS A 261 -26.98 -9.39 -2.97
N PHE A 262 -26.00 -9.33 -3.87
CA PHE A 262 -26.04 -10.07 -5.13
C PHE A 262 -26.16 -11.57 -4.91
N ARG A 263 -25.38 -12.13 -3.99
CA ARG A 263 -25.41 -13.56 -3.67
C ARG A 263 -26.76 -14.00 -3.08
N LYS A 264 -27.37 -13.19 -2.20
CA LYS A 264 -28.69 -13.47 -1.65
C LYS A 264 -29.78 -13.40 -2.73
N SER A 265 -29.72 -12.42 -3.63
CA SER A 265 -30.67 -12.27 -4.72
C SER A 265 -30.60 -13.45 -5.71
N LYS A 266 -29.40 -13.92 -6.04
CA LYS A 266 -29.19 -15.08 -6.91
C LYS A 266 -29.79 -16.34 -6.28
N LYS A 267 -29.48 -16.62 -5.01
CA LYS A 267 -29.99 -17.78 -4.29
C LYS A 267 -31.54 -17.76 -4.15
N SER A 268 -32.13 -16.57 -3.99
CA SER A 268 -33.60 -16.42 -3.92
C SER A 268 -34.27 -16.63 -5.28
N LYS A 269 -33.60 -16.36 -6.40
CA LYS A 269 -34.12 -16.68 -7.73
C LYS A 269 -34.04 -18.18 -8.02
N GLU A 270 -32.90 -18.81 -7.72
CA GLU A 270 -32.70 -20.25 -7.89
C GLU A 270 -33.75 -21.04 -7.08
N LEU A 271 -34.02 -20.61 -5.83
CA LEU A 271 -35.05 -21.28 -4.99
C LEU A 271 -36.48 -21.11 -5.54
N LYS A 272 -36.77 -20.01 -6.22
CA LYS A 272 -38.11 -19.79 -6.84
C LYS A 272 -38.27 -20.63 -8.10
N GLU A 273 -37.21 -20.76 -8.90
CA GLU A 273 -37.20 -21.62 -10.10
C GLU A 273 -37.34 -23.10 -9.74
N GLU A 274 -36.76 -23.54 -8.59
CA GLU A 274 -36.93 -24.92 -8.09
C GLU A 274 -38.32 -25.21 -7.54
N ILE A 275 -39.11 -24.20 -7.13
CA ILE A 275 -40.48 -24.37 -6.59
C ILE A 275 -41.52 -24.32 -7.72
N GLU A 276 -41.23 -23.74 -8.86
CA GLU A 276 -42.12 -23.62 -10.02
C GLU A 276 -42.04 -24.85 -10.97
N ILE A 277 -41.13 -25.81 -10.72
CA ILE A 277 -41.03 -27.11 -11.39
C ILE A 277 -41.74 -28.17 -10.57
#